data_dc03168bba839a3fb3d9ecddb91da66c
#
_entry.id   dc03168bba839a3fb3d9ecddb91da66c
#
_cell.length_a   1.000
_cell.length_b   1.000
_cell.length_c   1.000
_cell.angle_alpha   90.00
_cell.angle_beta   90.00
_cell.angle_gamma   90.00
#
_symmetry.space_group_name_H-M   'P 1'
#
loop_
_entity.id
_entity.type
_entity.pdbx_description
1 polymer ?
#
loop_
_entity_poly.entity_id
_entity_poly.type
_entity_poly.pdbx_seq_one_letter_code
_entity_poly.pdbx_strand_id
1 'polypeptide(L)'
;EEVEVFQSIYPNAKLIPQYTNELDAVNMLMKEQTYLAITTRRFTKREEQNLKDRRFLPAAIPLAYDGLALIVNKENPDTIISLQDLKLILSGKVSKWNKLYPESKLGDIEVAFDNKQSSTVHFCVDSLLDGKPINSPNIYAVKKSAEVIDFVEKHPNSIGIIGSNWLNDKRDTTNVTFRKNITVMAVSRIHPATVASSWKPYQFYIYNGNYPLV
;
A
#
# COMPACT_ATOMS: atom_id res chain seq x y z
N GLU A 1 12.99 -17.97 -0.34
CA GLU A 1 12.71 -18.60 -1.64
C GLU A 1 13.63 -18.05 -2.73
N GLU A 2 13.55 -16.74 -3.14
CA GLU A 2 14.40 -16.18 -4.21
C GLU A 2 15.90 -16.27 -3.90
N VAL A 3 16.32 -16.02 -2.66
CA VAL A 3 17.70 -16.17 -2.21
C VAL A 3 18.17 -17.63 -2.33
N GLU A 4 17.33 -18.56 -1.96
CA GLU A 4 17.64 -20.00 -2.05
C GLU A 4 17.79 -20.45 -3.51
N VAL A 5 16.87 -19.97 -4.39
CA VAL A 5 16.95 -20.23 -5.83
C VAL A 5 18.24 -19.65 -6.40
N PHE A 6 18.55 -18.40 -6.08
CA PHE A 6 19.77 -17.75 -6.55
C PHE A 6 21.02 -18.51 -6.08
N GLN A 7 21.11 -18.89 -4.80
CA GLN A 7 22.26 -19.61 -4.25
C GLN A 7 22.37 -21.04 -4.80
N SER A 8 21.27 -21.67 -5.23
CA SER A 8 21.32 -22.97 -5.90
C SER A 8 21.98 -22.89 -7.28
N ILE A 9 21.78 -21.76 -7.98
CA ILE A 9 22.37 -21.50 -9.30
C ILE A 9 23.84 -21.03 -9.16
N TYR A 10 24.11 -20.23 -8.13
CA TYR A 10 25.41 -19.66 -7.84
C TYR A 10 25.95 -20.08 -6.46
N PRO A 11 26.43 -21.32 -6.30
CA PRO A 11 26.77 -21.87 -4.97
C PRO A 11 27.88 -21.10 -4.23
N ASN A 12 28.72 -20.38 -4.97
CA ASN A 12 29.81 -19.56 -4.41
C ASN A 12 29.34 -18.16 -3.98
N ALA A 13 28.12 -17.75 -4.34
CA ALA A 13 27.54 -16.48 -3.93
C ALA A 13 26.81 -16.64 -2.60
N LYS A 14 27.26 -15.92 -1.58
CA LYS A 14 26.67 -15.95 -0.24
C LYS A 14 25.86 -14.68 0.00
N LEU A 15 24.55 -14.81 0.01
CA LEU A 15 23.63 -13.71 0.35
C LEU A 15 23.18 -13.85 1.81
N ILE A 16 23.28 -12.75 2.55
CA ILE A 16 22.81 -12.66 3.94
C ILE A 16 21.69 -11.60 3.96
N PRO A 17 20.41 -12.01 3.80
CA PRO A 17 19.31 -11.07 3.78
C PRO A 17 19.06 -10.47 5.16
N GLN A 18 18.85 -9.17 5.21
CA GLN A 18 18.41 -8.43 6.39
C GLN A 18 17.03 -7.83 6.12
N TYR A 19 16.07 -8.16 6.97
CA TYR A 19 14.71 -7.65 6.85
C TYR A 19 14.52 -6.48 7.80
N THR A 20 14.26 -5.30 7.24
CA THR A 20 14.11 -4.07 7.99
C THR A 20 13.05 -3.17 7.35
N ASN A 21 12.75 -2.02 7.95
CA ASN A 21 11.88 -1.03 7.30
C ASN A 21 12.62 -0.34 6.15
N GLU A 22 11.87 0.30 5.27
CA GLU A 22 12.38 0.93 4.05
C GLU A 22 13.41 2.03 4.32
N LEU A 23 13.18 2.87 5.33
CA LEU A 23 14.09 3.95 5.70
C LEU A 23 15.46 3.39 6.12
N ASP A 24 15.47 2.34 6.92
CA ASP A 24 16.71 1.71 7.36
C ASP A 24 17.41 1.00 6.20
N ALA A 25 16.67 0.34 5.30
CA ALA A 25 17.24 -0.29 4.11
C ALA A 25 17.97 0.74 3.21
N VAL A 26 17.33 1.89 2.97
CA VAL A 26 17.94 3.01 2.23
C VAL A 26 19.17 3.56 2.96
N ASN A 27 19.06 3.79 4.28
CA ASN A 27 20.17 4.29 5.08
C ASN A 27 21.37 3.34 5.08
N MET A 28 21.15 2.02 5.16
CA MET A 28 22.21 1.03 5.09
C MET A 28 22.91 1.05 3.73
N LEU A 29 22.16 1.20 2.63
CA LEU A 29 22.75 1.34 1.30
C LEU A 29 23.54 2.64 1.19
N MET A 30 23.00 3.77 1.65
CA MET A 30 23.68 5.06 1.64
C MET A 30 24.97 5.08 2.47
N LYS A 31 25.02 4.28 3.56
CA LYS A 31 26.21 4.11 4.40
C LYS A 31 27.16 3.02 3.91
N GLU A 32 26.89 2.41 2.78
CA GLU A 32 27.68 1.31 2.21
C GLU A 32 27.77 0.08 3.14
N GLN A 33 26.76 -0.10 3.98
CA GLN A 33 26.63 -1.26 4.88
C GLN A 33 25.97 -2.45 4.18
N THR A 34 25.34 -2.21 3.03
CA THR A 34 24.80 -3.25 2.12
C THR A 34 25.08 -2.87 0.68
N TYR A 35 25.19 -3.87 -0.19
CA TYR A 35 25.40 -3.68 -1.63
C TYR A 35 24.10 -3.69 -2.44
N LEU A 36 23.00 -4.16 -1.84
CA LEU A 36 21.68 -4.23 -2.46
C LEU A 36 20.61 -3.87 -1.44
N ALA A 37 19.71 -2.98 -1.82
CA ALA A 37 18.49 -2.70 -1.08
C ALA A 37 17.28 -2.88 -2.00
N ILE A 38 16.25 -3.55 -1.52
CA ILE A 38 14.95 -3.66 -2.19
C ILE A 38 13.99 -2.75 -1.48
N THR A 39 13.46 -1.76 -2.18
CA THR A 39 12.60 -0.71 -1.64
C THR A 39 11.41 -0.47 -2.55
N THR A 40 10.36 0.13 -2.05
CA THR A 40 9.15 0.48 -2.83
C THR A 40 9.21 1.91 -3.38
N ARG A 41 10.24 2.68 -3.06
CA ARG A 41 10.46 4.04 -3.53
C ARG A 41 11.83 4.24 -4.17
N ARG A 42 11.94 5.29 -4.90
CA ARG A 42 13.25 5.83 -5.38
C ARG A 42 13.90 6.69 -4.28
N PHE A 43 15.15 7.05 -4.48
CA PHE A 43 15.81 8.04 -3.66
C PHE A 43 15.09 9.39 -3.74
N THR A 44 15.02 10.09 -2.63
CA THR A 44 14.61 11.49 -2.60
C THR A 44 15.68 12.37 -3.24
N LYS A 45 15.32 13.57 -3.70
CA LYS A 45 16.28 14.52 -4.27
C LYS A 45 17.47 14.82 -3.35
N ARG A 46 17.24 14.86 -2.04
CA ARG A 46 18.28 15.07 -1.04
C ARG A 46 19.24 13.88 -0.93
N GLU A 47 18.69 12.67 -0.95
CA GLU A 47 19.49 11.43 -0.95
C GLU A 47 20.31 11.31 -2.23
N GLU A 48 19.70 11.57 -3.40
CA GLU A 48 20.40 11.59 -4.69
C GLU A 48 21.56 12.62 -4.72
N GLN A 49 21.34 13.81 -4.16
CA GLN A 49 22.39 14.84 -4.11
C GLN A 49 23.53 14.37 -3.20
N ASN A 50 23.23 13.83 -2.01
CA ASN A 50 24.24 13.29 -1.11
C ASN A 50 25.09 12.17 -1.76
N LEU A 51 24.43 11.26 -2.49
CA LEU A 51 25.09 10.17 -3.22
C LEU A 51 26.00 10.72 -4.33
N LYS A 52 25.55 11.75 -5.09
CA LYS A 52 26.35 12.43 -6.11
C LYS A 52 27.57 13.10 -5.52
N ASP A 53 27.42 13.84 -4.42
CA ASP A 53 28.51 14.54 -3.73
C ASP A 53 29.61 13.58 -3.27
N ARG A 54 29.20 12.36 -2.89
CA ARG A 54 30.10 11.27 -2.48
C ARG A 54 30.62 10.44 -3.65
N ARG A 55 30.21 10.72 -4.88
CA ARG A 55 30.51 9.93 -6.10
C ARG A 55 30.08 8.47 -5.99
N PHE A 56 29.05 8.19 -5.22
CA PHE A 56 28.43 6.89 -5.08
C PHE A 56 27.08 6.90 -5.81
N LEU A 57 26.98 6.16 -6.91
CA LEU A 57 25.83 6.17 -7.81
C LEU A 57 25.26 4.75 -7.92
N PRO A 58 24.41 4.32 -6.97
CA PRO A 58 23.77 3.00 -7.06
C PRO A 58 22.81 2.96 -8.26
N ALA A 59 22.81 1.83 -8.98
CA ALA A 59 21.84 1.60 -10.05
C ALA A 59 20.47 1.28 -9.45
N ALA A 60 19.42 1.95 -9.92
CA ALA A 60 18.04 1.65 -9.55
C ALA A 60 17.37 0.86 -10.67
N ILE A 61 16.98 -0.37 -10.39
CA ILE A 61 16.36 -1.28 -11.36
C ILE A 61 14.96 -1.63 -10.85
N PRO A 62 13.88 -1.35 -11.62
CA PRO A 62 12.54 -1.79 -11.25
C PRO A 62 12.44 -3.30 -11.36
N LEU A 63 12.05 -3.97 -10.28
CA LEU A 63 11.90 -5.43 -10.21
C LEU A 63 10.46 -5.87 -10.46
N ALA A 64 9.50 -5.14 -9.90
CA ALA A 64 8.08 -5.45 -9.97
C ALA A 64 7.24 -4.19 -9.70
N TYR A 65 5.97 -4.28 -10.02
CA TYR A 65 4.96 -3.32 -9.61
C TYR A 65 4.04 -3.97 -8.59
N ASP A 66 3.80 -3.29 -7.49
CA ASP A 66 2.79 -3.66 -6.50
C ASP A 66 1.75 -2.55 -6.40
N GLY A 67 0.57 -2.89 -5.92
CA GLY A 67 -0.51 -1.93 -5.73
C GLY A 67 -0.98 -1.91 -4.28
N LEU A 68 -1.58 -0.81 -3.87
CA LEU A 68 -2.33 -0.75 -2.63
C LEU A 68 -3.74 -1.28 -2.84
N ALA A 69 -4.25 -2.00 -1.87
CA ALA A 69 -5.63 -2.43 -1.82
C ALA A 69 -6.38 -1.68 -0.73
N LEU A 70 -7.56 -1.20 -1.06
CA LEU A 70 -8.53 -0.69 -0.10
C LEU A 70 -9.51 -1.81 0.23
N ILE A 71 -9.67 -2.08 1.51
CA ILE A 71 -10.60 -3.09 2.01
C ILE A 71 -11.61 -2.47 2.96
N VAL A 72 -12.84 -2.94 2.90
CA VAL A 72 -13.94 -2.55 3.79
C VAL A 72 -14.61 -3.79 4.36
N ASN A 73 -15.36 -3.62 5.41
CA ASN A 73 -16.21 -4.68 5.95
C ASN A 73 -17.23 -5.13 4.90
N LYS A 74 -17.59 -6.41 4.91
CA LYS A 74 -18.56 -6.99 3.97
C LYS A 74 -19.96 -6.34 4.08
N GLU A 75 -20.30 -5.86 5.26
CA GLU A 75 -21.59 -5.16 5.50
C GLU A 75 -21.58 -3.72 4.96
N ASN A 76 -20.42 -3.19 4.58
CA ASN A 76 -20.33 -1.87 3.96
C ASN A 76 -20.78 -1.97 2.49
N PRO A 77 -21.88 -1.29 2.11
CA PRO A 77 -22.38 -1.31 0.73
C PRO A 77 -21.52 -0.45 -0.22
N ASP A 78 -20.71 0.49 0.33
CA ASP A 78 -19.93 1.47 -0.43
C ASP A 78 -18.58 0.84 -0.82
N THR A 79 -18.55 0.15 -1.96
CA THR A 79 -17.40 -0.67 -2.40
C THR A 79 -16.64 -0.08 -3.58
N ILE A 80 -16.99 1.14 -4.02
CA ILE A 80 -16.35 1.87 -5.12
C ILE A 80 -15.96 3.24 -4.62
N ILE A 81 -14.73 3.70 -4.90
CA ILE A 81 -14.25 5.00 -4.44
C ILE A 81 -13.41 5.68 -5.53
N SER A 82 -13.45 7.00 -5.60
CA SER A 82 -12.51 7.75 -6.44
C SER A 82 -11.23 8.10 -5.69
N LEU A 83 -10.13 8.34 -6.42
CA LEU A 83 -8.90 8.89 -5.84
C LEU A 83 -9.15 10.22 -5.14
N GLN A 84 -10.08 11.04 -5.67
CA GLN A 84 -10.45 12.31 -5.07
C GLN A 84 -11.09 12.11 -3.69
N ASP A 85 -12.04 11.18 -3.57
CA ASP A 85 -12.69 10.86 -2.29
C ASP A 85 -11.70 10.31 -1.27
N LEU A 86 -10.81 9.42 -1.72
CA LEU A 86 -9.74 8.89 -0.86
C LEU A 86 -8.83 10.02 -0.34
N LYS A 87 -8.45 10.98 -1.20
CA LYS A 87 -7.70 12.18 -0.78
C LYS A 87 -8.45 13.03 0.23
N LEU A 88 -9.77 13.18 0.07
CA LEU A 88 -10.61 13.92 1.03
C LEU A 88 -10.66 13.23 2.39
N ILE A 89 -10.75 11.91 2.43
CA ILE A 89 -10.71 11.12 3.66
C ILE A 89 -9.33 11.27 4.33
N LEU A 90 -8.26 10.99 3.60
CA LEU A 90 -6.90 11.00 4.15
C LEU A 90 -6.45 12.40 4.61
N SER A 91 -6.90 13.45 3.94
CA SER A 91 -6.64 14.84 4.34
C SER A 91 -7.53 15.33 5.49
N GLY A 92 -8.51 14.52 5.96
CA GLY A 92 -9.44 14.89 7.02
C GLY A 92 -10.55 15.86 6.62
N LYS A 93 -10.69 16.15 5.32
CA LYS A 93 -11.76 17.02 4.81
C LYS A 93 -13.12 16.34 4.83
N VAL A 94 -13.14 15.02 4.74
CA VAL A 94 -14.32 14.18 4.87
C VAL A 94 -14.03 13.09 5.91
N SER A 95 -14.91 13.00 6.92
CA SER A 95 -14.77 12.05 8.02
C SER A 95 -15.98 11.15 8.21
N LYS A 96 -17.02 11.29 7.36
CA LYS A 96 -18.26 10.51 7.45
C LYS A 96 -18.63 9.91 6.11
N TRP A 97 -19.11 8.67 6.12
CA TRP A 97 -19.53 7.95 4.92
C TRP A 97 -20.64 8.67 4.15
N ASN A 98 -21.64 9.22 4.84
CA ASN A 98 -22.75 9.93 4.21
C ASN A 98 -22.37 11.27 3.54
N LYS A 99 -21.14 11.73 3.70
CA LYS A 99 -20.61 12.90 2.96
C LYS A 99 -20.09 12.50 1.58
N LEU A 100 -19.77 11.23 1.38
CA LEU A 100 -19.37 10.67 0.10
C LEU A 100 -20.54 9.96 -0.58
N TYR A 101 -21.31 9.23 0.19
CA TYR A 101 -22.44 8.42 -0.27
C TYR A 101 -23.67 8.82 0.55
N PRO A 102 -24.55 9.70 0.02
CA PRO A 102 -25.68 10.26 0.78
C PRO A 102 -26.62 9.22 1.39
N GLU A 103 -26.75 8.06 0.73
CA GLU A 103 -27.59 6.95 1.20
C GLU A 103 -26.92 6.06 2.23
N SER A 104 -25.61 6.28 2.51
CA SER A 104 -24.87 5.48 3.48
C SER A 104 -25.38 5.69 4.89
N LYS A 105 -25.67 4.60 5.58
CA LYS A 105 -26.07 4.58 7.00
C LYS A 105 -24.88 4.41 7.96
N LEU A 106 -23.67 4.29 7.41
CA LEU A 106 -22.44 4.18 8.18
C LEU A 106 -22.10 5.53 8.83
N GLY A 107 -21.40 5.45 9.97
CA GLY A 107 -21.00 6.62 10.75
C GLY A 107 -19.70 7.26 10.28
N ASP A 108 -18.84 7.55 11.24
CA ASP A 108 -17.53 8.13 10.98
C ASP A 108 -16.62 7.11 10.26
N ILE A 109 -15.83 7.60 9.31
CA ILE A 109 -14.85 6.78 8.58
C ILE A 109 -13.66 6.54 9.49
N GLU A 110 -13.29 5.28 9.68
CA GLU A 110 -12.08 4.85 10.36
C GLU A 110 -11.07 4.38 9.32
N VAL A 111 -9.83 4.88 9.36
CA VAL A 111 -8.77 4.49 8.42
C VAL A 111 -7.74 3.65 9.15
N ALA A 112 -7.51 2.42 8.70
CA ALA A 112 -6.57 1.50 9.31
C ALA A 112 -5.36 1.23 8.39
N PHE A 113 -4.15 1.34 8.99
CA PHE A 113 -2.87 1.02 8.36
C PHE A 113 -2.10 -0.01 9.20
N ASP A 114 -1.16 -0.70 8.59
CA ASP A 114 -0.31 -1.69 9.26
C ASP A 114 0.67 -1.05 10.27
N ASN A 115 1.35 0.04 9.89
CA ASN A 115 2.16 0.84 10.84
C ASN A 115 2.42 2.24 10.27
N LYS A 116 2.89 3.15 11.14
CA LYS A 116 3.11 4.55 10.75
C LYS A 116 4.27 4.77 9.76
N GLN A 117 5.18 3.83 9.65
CA GLN A 117 6.37 3.91 8.79
C GLN A 117 6.31 2.89 7.65
N SER A 118 5.12 2.41 7.33
CA SER A 118 4.94 1.46 6.24
C SER A 118 5.01 2.13 4.87
N SER A 119 5.34 1.33 3.86
CA SER A 119 5.30 1.76 2.47
C SER A 119 3.90 2.21 2.03
N THR A 120 2.84 1.63 2.61
CA THR A 120 1.45 2.03 2.37
C THR A 120 1.17 3.46 2.83
N VAL A 121 1.67 3.84 4.01
CA VAL A 121 1.56 5.21 4.55
C VAL A 121 2.39 6.18 3.70
N HIS A 122 3.63 5.82 3.36
CA HIS A 122 4.50 6.63 2.51
C HIS A 122 3.88 6.86 1.13
N PHE A 123 3.33 5.84 0.50
CA PHE A 123 2.62 6.00 -0.77
C PHE A 123 1.43 6.97 -0.65
N CYS A 124 0.63 6.86 0.40
CA CYS A 124 -0.50 7.77 0.62
C CYS A 124 -0.03 9.23 0.80
N VAL A 125 1.05 9.46 1.52
CA VAL A 125 1.62 10.80 1.74
C VAL A 125 2.21 11.34 0.44
N ASP A 126 3.09 10.59 -0.20
CA ASP A 126 3.90 11.08 -1.33
C ASP A 126 3.09 11.14 -2.63
N SER A 127 2.30 10.09 -2.92
CA SER A 127 1.60 9.97 -4.21
C SER A 127 0.17 10.52 -4.19
N LEU A 128 -0.52 10.44 -3.05
CA LEU A 128 -1.90 10.92 -2.97
C LEU A 128 -2.02 12.31 -2.34
N LEU A 129 -1.23 12.63 -1.34
CA LEU A 129 -1.35 13.88 -0.57
C LEU A 129 -0.28 14.93 -0.92
N ASP A 130 0.52 14.71 -1.98
CA ASP A 130 1.56 15.63 -2.44
C ASP A 130 2.56 15.99 -1.31
N GLY A 131 2.97 15.00 -0.53
CA GLY A 131 3.89 15.13 0.61
C GLY A 131 3.26 15.68 1.89
N LYS A 132 1.95 15.92 1.91
CA LYS A 132 1.26 16.37 3.12
C LYS A 132 0.93 15.19 4.05
N PRO A 133 0.98 15.38 5.37
CA PRO A 133 0.67 14.31 6.30
C PRO A 133 -0.80 13.89 6.22
N ILE A 134 -1.06 12.64 6.51
CA ILE A 134 -2.42 12.13 6.70
C ILE A 134 -3.02 12.83 7.94
N ASN A 135 -4.20 13.42 7.78
CA ASN A 135 -4.87 14.21 8.83
C ASN A 135 -6.32 13.73 9.07
N SER A 136 -6.64 12.51 8.73
CA SER A 136 -7.95 11.93 9.08
C SER A 136 -8.10 11.85 10.60
N PRO A 137 -9.28 12.20 11.17
CA PRO A 137 -9.46 12.24 12.63
C PRO A 137 -9.43 10.84 13.27
N ASN A 138 -9.78 9.80 12.51
CA ASN A 138 -9.90 8.44 13.02
C ASN A 138 -8.92 7.51 12.30
N ILE A 139 -7.62 7.66 12.63
CA ILE A 139 -6.55 6.81 12.08
C ILE A 139 -6.14 5.77 13.10
N TYR A 140 -6.09 4.54 12.67
CA TYR A 140 -5.66 3.39 13.46
C TYR A 140 -4.41 2.79 12.80
N ALA A 141 -3.33 2.69 13.55
CA ALA A 141 -2.13 1.98 13.15
C ALA A 141 -2.02 0.70 13.96
N VAL A 142 -2.09 -0.43 13.30
CA VAL A 142 -1.84 -1.74 13.86
C VAL A 142 -0.37 -2.15 13.60
N LYS A 143 0.04 -3.34 13.97
CA LYS A 143 1.46 -3.72 13.83
C LYS A 143 1.77 -4.41 12.51
N LYS A 144 0.78 -5.12 11.94
CA LYS A 144 0.95 -5.97 10.75
C LYS A 144 -0.26 -5.85 9.83
N SER A 145 -0.06 -6.03 8.54
CA SER A 145 -1.16 -5.97 7.55
C SER A 145 -2.27 -7.00 7.81
N ALA A 146 -1.96 -8.18 8.36
CA ALA A 146 -2.99 -9.13 8.78
C ALA A 146 -3.93 -8.56 9.85
N GLU A 147 -3.42 -7.75 10.77
CA GLU A 147 -4.20 -7.09 11.81
C GLU A 147 -5.10 -5.97 11.25
N VAL A 148 -4.74 -5.37 10.09
CA VAL A 148 -5.62 -4.43 9.38
C VAL A 148 -6.88 -5.16 8.89
N ILE A 149 -6.70 -6.38 8.36
CA ILE A 149 -7.83 -7.20 7.92
C ILE A 149 -8.74 -7.55 9.10
N ASP A 150 -8.13 -7.98 10.23
CA ASP A 150 -8.88 -8.30 11.46
C ASP A 150 -9.62 -7.06 12.03
N PHE A 151 -9.01 -5.88 11.89
CA PHE A 151 -9.63 -4.62 12.28
C PHE A 151 -10.87 -4.33 11.43
N VAL A 152 -10.73 -4.40 10.10
CA VAL A 152 -11.81 -4.15 9.16
C VAL A 152 -12.97 -5.14 9.33
N GLU A 153 -12.68 -6.40 9.62
CA GLU A 153 -13.72 -7.40 9.91
C GLU A 153 -14.59 -7.03 11.12
N LYS A 154 -14.02 -6.33 12.10
CA LYS A 154 -14.70 -5.96 13.35
C LYS A 154 -15.31 -4.56 13.34
N HIS A 155 -14.93 -3.72 12.37
CA HIS A 155 -15.33 -2.31 12.29
C HIS A 155 -16.00 -2.01 10.95
N PRO A 156 -17.36 -2.05 10.88
CA PRO A 156 -18.10 -1.85 9.64
C PRO A 156 -17.84 -0.51 8.95
N ASN A 157 -17.46 0.52 9.72
CA ASN A 157 -17.20 1.87 9.21
C ASN A 157 -15.77 2.07 8.69
N SER A 158 -14.92 1.04 8.76
CA SER A 158 -13.50 1.20 8.49
C SER A 158 -13.13 0.98 7.01
N ILE A 159 -12.06 1.67 6.60
CA ILE A 159 -11.29 1.40 5.39
C ILE A 159 -9.90 0.94 5.83
N GLY A 160 -9.51 -0.26 5.45
CA GLY A 160 -8.15 -0.74 5.60
C GLY A 160 -7.33 -0.47 4.34
N ILE A 161 -6.08 -0.04 4.51
CA ILE A 161 -5.14 0.19 3.41
C ILE A 161 -3.96 -0.76 3.58
N ILE A 162 -3.79 -1.69 2.65
CA ILE A 162 -2.77 -2.75 2.68
C ILE A 162 -2.12 -2.92 1.31
N GLY A 163 -0.98 -3.58 1.24
CA GLY A 163 -0.41 -4.02 -0.04
C GLY A 163 -1.31 -5.06 -0.72
N SER A 164 -1.40 -5.01 -2.04
CA SER A 164 -2.25 -5.94 -2.82
C SER A 164 -1.81 -7.40 -2.71
N ASN A 165 -0.54 -7.64 -2.39
CA ASN A 165 0.02 -8.97 -2.16
C ASN A 165 -0.67 -9.74 -1.02
N TRP A 166 -1.23 -9.05 -0.02
CA TRP A 166 -1.99 -9.66 1.06
C TRP A 166 -3.33 -10.26 0.62
N LEU A 167 -3.77 -9.94 -0.58
CA LEU A 167 -5.02 -10.44 -1.15
C LEU A 167 -4.83 -11.69 -2.02
N ASN A 168 -3.58 -12.05 -2.33
CA ASN A 168 -3.22 -13.11 -3.28
C ASN A 168 -2.19 -14.09 -2.70
N ASP A 169 -2.29 -14.48 -1.44
CA ASP A 169 -1.40 -15.52 -0.93
C ASP A 169 -1.72 -16.87 -1.60
N LYS A 170 -0.95 -17.19 -2.65
CA LYS A 170 -1.07 -18.45 -3.40
C LYS A 170 -0.76 -19.69 -2.56
N ARG A 171 -0.18 -19.54 -1.38
CA ARG A 171 0.09 -20.66 -0.44
C ARG A 171 -1.13 -21.06 0.33
N ASP A 172 -2.10 -20.16 0.41
CA ASP A 172 -3.36 -20.42 1.04
C ASP A 172 -4.39 -20.82 0.00
N THR A 173 -4.41 -22.11 -0.33
CA THR A 173 -5.39 -22.71 -1.24
C THR A 173 -6.82 -22.57 -0.75
N THR A 174 -7.03 -22.17 0.51
CA THR A 174 -8.34 -21.89 1.10
C THR A 174 -8.76 -20.43 0.93
N ASN A 175 -7.82 -19.52 0.64
CA ASN A 175 -8.03 -18.06 0.52
C ASN A 175 -7.95 -17.54 -0.89
N VAL A 176 -8.31 -18.29 -1.87
CA VAL A 176 -8.65 -17.80 -3.22
C VAL A 176 -9.76 -16.74 -3.15
N THR A 177 -10.42 -16.65 -2.04
CA THR A 177 -11.40 -15.63 -1.69
C THR A 177 -10.90 -14.89 -0.47
N PHE A 178 -10.76 -13.60 -0.63
CA PHE A 178 -10.82 -12.62 0.43
C PHE A 178 -11.57 -13.17 1.64
N ARG A 179 -11.06 -12.98 2.84
CA ARG A 179 -11.76 -13.42 4.05
C ARG A 179 -13.24 -13.10 3.90
N LYS A 180 -14.12 -14.00 4.28
CA LYS A 180 -15.57 -13.93 4.04
C LYS A 180 -16.21 -12.59 4.50
N ASN A 181 -15.54 -11.90 5.42
CA ASN A 181 -16.05 -10.71 6.11
C ASN A 181 -15.50 -9.39 5.60
N ILE A 182 -14.67 -9.40 4.56
CA ILE A 182 -14.17 -8.18 3.91
C ILE A 182 -14.52 -8.12 2.43
N THR A 183 -14.55 -6.90 1.89
CA THR A 183 -14.71 -6.62 0.47
C THR A 183 -13.58 -5.72 0.01
N VAL A 184 -12.97 -6.04 -1.13
CA VAL A 184 -11.98 -5.17 -1.77
C VAL A 184 -12.70 -4.13 -2.60
N MET A 185 -12.41 -2.86 -2.34
CA MET A 185 -12.97 -1.74 -3.07
C MET A 185 -12.39 -1.66 -4.48
N ALA A 186 -13.21 -1.20 -5.41
CA ALA A 186 -12.75 -0.76 -6.71
C ALA A 186 -12.43 0.74 -6.67
N VAL A 187 -11.34 1.15 -7.31
CA VAL A 187 -10.83 2.52 -7.29
C VAL A 187 -10.89 3.13 -8.68
N SER A 188 -11.36 4.38 -8.76
CA SER A 188 -11.46 5.16 -10.00
C SER A 188 -10.53 6.37 -9.98
N ARG A 189 -9.92 6.68 -11.13
CA ARG A 189 -9.26 7.98 -11.36
C ARG A 189 -10.26 9.11 -11.59
N ILE A 190 -11.48 8.75 -12.01
CA ILE A 190 -12.55 9.69 -12.36
C ILE A 190 -13.45 9.89 -11.14
N HIS A 191 -13.89 11.11 -10.92
CA HIS A 191 -14.88 11.47 -9.89
C HIS A 191 -16.13 12.07 -10.57
N PRO A 192 -17.36 11.64 -10.19
CA PRO A 192 -17.65 10.54 -9.27
C PRO A 192 -17.26 9.17 -9.84
N ALA A 193 -16.89 8.25 -8.93
CA ALA A 193 -16.56 6.89 -9.31
C ALA A 193 -17.80 6.11 -9.77
N THR A 194 -17.64 5.30 -10.80
CA THR A 194 -18.68 4.40 -11.32
C THR A 194 -18.12 3.00 -11.48
N VAL A 195 -18.99 2.00 -11.60
CA VAL A 195 -18.57 0.61 -11.88
C VAL A 195 -17.69 0.54 -13.13
N ALA A 196 -18.08 1.26 -14.20
CA ALA A 196 -17.37 1.24 -15.48
C ALA A 196 -15.99 1.93 -15.44
N SER A 197 -15.77 2.86 -14.49
CA SER A 197 -14.52 3.62 -14.36
C SER A 197 -13.62 3.14 -13.22
N SER A 198 -13.99 2.06 -12.53
CA SER A 198 -13.32 1.60 -11.31
C SER A 198 -12.71 0.22 -11.49
N TRP A 199 -11.52 0.03 -10.92
CA TRP A 199 -10.74 -1.17 -11.04
C TRP A 199 -10.35 -1.71 -9.67
N LYS A 200 -10.36 -3.02 -9.51
CA LYS A 200 -9.82 -3.71 -8.33
C LYS A 200 -8.32 -4.01 -8.52
N PRO A 201 -7.55 -4.19 -7.44
CA PRO A 201 -6.11 -4.45 -7.51
C PRO A 201 -5.78 -5.88 -7.97
N TYR A 202 -6.38 -6.30 -9.08
CA TYR A 202 -6.01 -7.55 -9.72
C TYR A 202 -4.71 -7.37 -10.51
N GLN A 203 -3.86 -8.38 -10.49
CA GLN A 203 -2.54 -8.36 -11.12
C GLN A 203 -2.57 -7.88 -12.58
N PHE A 204 -3.58 -8.29 -13.36
CA PHE A 204 -3.79 -7.83 -14.73
C PHE A 204 -3.96 -6.30 -14.83
N TYR A 205 -4.77 -5.70 -13.95
CA TYR A 205 -5.03 -4.26 -13.97
C TYR A 205 -3.89 -3.44 -13.40
N ILE A 206 -3.13 -4.00 -12.45
CA ILE A 206 -1.90 -3.41 -11.94
C ILE A 206 -0.86 -3.36 -13.07
N TYR A 207 -0.60 -4.49 -13.71
CA TYR A 207 0.39 -4.62 -14.79
C TYR A 207 0.09 -3.69 -15.98
N ASN A 208 -1.18 -3.58 -16.40
CA ASN A 208 -1.58 -2.73 -17.51
C ASN A 208 -1.79 -1.25 -17.13
N GLY A 209 -1.53 -0.85 -15.90
CA GLY A 209 -1.69 0.52 -15.44
C GLY A 209 -3.13 1.01 -15.35
N ASN A 210 -4.13 0.10 -15.37
CA ASN A 210 -5.53 0.46 -15.21
C ASN A 210 -5.87 0.79 -13.76
N TYR A 211 -5.30 0.02 -12.82
CA TYR A 211 -5.52 0.24 -11.40
C TYR A 211 -4.81 1.52 -10.92
N PRO A 212 -5.49 2.41 -10.15
CA PRO A 212 -4.95 3.73 -9.84
C PRO A 212 -3.89 3.79 -8.75
N LEU A 213 -3.86 2.82 -7.83
CA LEU A 213 -2.98 2.83 -6.65
C LEU A 213 -1.77 1.87 -6.84
N VAL A 214 -0.90 2.23 -7.79
CA VAL A 214 0.33 1.49 -8.16
C VAL A 214 1.54 2.37 -8.05
#